data_081381176561759fe3f309e878676d03
#
_entry.id   081381176561759fe3f309e878676d03
#
_cell.length_a   1.000
_cell.length_b   1.000
_cell.length_c   1.000
_cell.angle_alpha   90.00
_cell.angle_beta   90.00
_cell.angle_gamma   90.00
#
_symmetry.space_group_name_H-M   'P 1'
#
loop_
_entity.id
_entity.type
_entity.pdbx_description
1 polymer ?
#
loop_
_entity_poly.entity_id
_entity_poly.type
_entity_poly.pdbx_seq_one_letter_code
_entity_poly.pdbx_strand_id
1 'polypeptide(L)'
;ITNRLVGSEMCIRDSIDNKKIGITGWSLGGTSSLYAAWLPLAEKLAPNGERFASHLSYYPLAMYWPEDMRWSKAPMLNLLGGKDDYTPFSLTQKLTKGISDSGGNCKDILYEEGLHGFDAVQPKTYWPDSIAPNTEKFARIDLKGDISFETDDGEILAGNTVEDRIKLFEKVAKLGTWTGGNWEIRRRAKKDAFDFISKILD
;
A
#
# COMPACT_ATOMS: atom_id res chain seq x y z
N ILE A 1 -34.13 -18.65 -2.17
CA ILE A 1 -33.15 -17.72 -2.77
C ILE A 1 -31.72 -18.03 -2.28
N THR A 2 -31.54 -18.47 -1.03
CA THR A 2 -30.25 -18.78 -0.39
C THR A 2 -29.51 -19.97 -0.99
N ASN A 3 -30.20 -21.01 -1.47
CA ASN A 3 -29.56 -22.23 -1.95
C ASN A 3 -28.91 -22.13 -3.35
N ARG A 4 -29.27 -21.11 -4.16
CA ARG A 4 -28.65 -20.89 -5.48
C ARG A 4 -27.30 -20.16 -5.40
N LEU A 5 -27.11 -19.30 -4.40
CA LEU A 5 -25.85 -18.61 -4.18
C LEU A 5 -24.77 -19.55 -3.64
N VAL A 6 -25.13 -20.46 -2.71
CA VAL A 6 -24.21 -21.44 -2.14
C VAL A 6 -23.63 -22.39 -3.19
N GLY A 7 -24.42 -22.80 -4.16
CA GLY A 7 -23.93 -23.66 -5.26
C GLY A 7 -22.95 -22.96 -6.20
N SER A 8 -23.18 -21.70 -6.52
CA SER A 8 -22.29 -20.91 -7.38
C SER A 8 -20.97 -20.54 -6.67
N GLU A 9 -21.02 -20.22 -5.39
CA GLU A 9 -19.82 -19.94 -4.58
C GLU A 9 -18.95 -21.19 -4.38
N MET A 10 -19.54 -22.36 -4.19
CA MET A 10 -18.79 -23.63 -4.14
C MET A 10 -18.09 -23.94 -5.48
N CYS A 11 -18.80 -23.81 -6.61
CA CYS A 11 -18.20 -24.04 -7.92
C CYS A 11 -17.06 -23.05 -8.24
N ILE A 12 -17.19 -21.79 -7.85
CA ILE A 12 -16.13 -20.79 -8.00
C ILE A 12 -14.93 -21.16 -7.12
N ARG A 13 -15.16 -21.53 -5.87
CA ARG A 13 -14.10 -21.89 -4.93
C ARG A 13 -13.29 -23.10 -5.37
N ASP A 14 -13.94 -24.12 -5.92
CA ASP A 14 -13.30 -25.35 -6.39
C ASP A 14 -12.52 -25.18 -7.71
N SER A 15 -12.77 -24.09 -8.44
CA SER A 15 -12.09 -23.75 -9.70
C SER A 15 -10.92 -22.78 -9.55
N ILE A 16 -10.70 -22.20 -8.36
CA ILE A 16 -9.63 -21.24 -8.11
C ILE A 16 -8.45 -21.94 -7.42
N ASP A 17 -7.27 -21.79 -7.99
CA ASP A 17 -6.02 -22.16 -7.31
C ASP A 17 -5.74 -21.13 -6.19
N ASN A 18 -5.99 -21.53 -4.95
CA ASN A 18 -5.79 -20.70 -3.77
C ASN A 18 -4.32 -20.31 -3.53
N LYS A 19 -3.37 -21.00 -4.17
CA LYS A 19 -1.93 -20.66 -4.13
C LYS A 19 -1.53 -19.60 -5.14
N LYS A 20 -2.42 -19.22 -6.04
CA LYS A 20 -2.21 -18.22 -7.09
C LYS A 20 -3.08 -16.96 -6.92
N ILE A 21 -3.64 -16.74 -5.74
CA ILE A 21 -4.43 -15.55 -5.45
C ILE A 21 -3.47 -14.40 -5.07
N GLY A 22 -3.42 -13.37 -5.91
CA GLY A 22 -2.71 -12.11 -5.62
C GLY A 22 -3.64 -11.04 -5.08
N ILE A 23 -3.08 -10.00 -4.46
CA ILE A 23 -3.79 -8.80 -4.06
C ILE A 23 -3.25 -7.60 -4.81
N THR A 24 -4.16 -6.74 -5.28
CA THR A 24 -3.82 -5.45 -5.88
C THR A 24 -4.70 -4.34 -5.34
N GLY A 25 -4.19 -3.12 -5.32
CA GLY A 25 -4.94 -1.97 -4.86
C GLY A 25 -4.32 -0.65 -5.25
N TRP A 26 -5.11 0.42 -5.13
CA TRP A 26 -4.77 1.78 -5.48
C TRP A 26 -4.88 2.68 -4.27
N SER A 27 -3.96 3.61 -4.07
CA SER A 27 -3.98 4.56 -2.97
C SER A 27 -4.10 3.84 -1.62
N LEU A 28 -5.16 4.05 -0.84
CA LEU A 28 -5.43 3.30 0.38
C LEU A 28 -5.50 1.79 0.14
N GLY A 29 -6.08 1.35 -0.98
CA GLY A 29 -6.06 -0.06 -1.40
C GLY A 29 -4.64 -0.54 -1.72
N GLY A 30 -3.79 0.30 -2.28
CA GLY A 30 -2.36 0.04 -2.49
C GLY A 30 -1.62 -0.13 -1.16
N THR A 31 -1.90 0.73 -0.18
CA THR A 31 -1.40 0.60 1.20
C THR A 31 -1.83 -0.73 1.81
N SER A 32 -3.11 -1.07 1.67
CA SER A 32 -3.65 -2.35 2.16
C SER A 32 -2.97 -3.55 1.48
N SER A 33 -2.74 -3.48 0.16
CA SER A 33 -2.02 -4.51 -0.59
C SER A 33 -0.59 -4.69 -0.09
N LEU A 34 0.14 -3.59 0.14
CA LEU A 34 1.51 -3.61 0.64
C LEU A 34 1.58 -4.22 2.04
N TYR A 35 0.79 -3.70 2.99
CA TYR A 35 0.85 -4.18 4.38
C TYR A 35 0.19 -5.55 4.60
N ALA A 36 -0.62 -6.06 3.66
CA ALA A 36 -1.08 -7.44 3.69
C ALA A 36 0.08 -8.47 3.57
N ALA A 37 1.27 -8.01 3.12
CA ALA A 37 2.49 -8.81 3.12
C ALA A 37 3.22 -8.83 4.47
N TRP A 38 2.90 -7.93 5.40
CA TRP A 38 3.49 -7.89 6.73
C TRP A 38 2.98 -9.06 7.56
N LEU A 39 3.88 -10.01 7.89
CA LEU A 39 3.48 -11.29 8.50
C LEU A 39 2.75 -11.14 9.83
N PRO A 40 3.17 -10.26 10.79
CA PRO A 40 2.41 -10.10 12.02
C PRO A 40 0.95 -9.70 11.82
N LEU A 41 0.66 -8.84 10.82
CA LEU A 41 -0.71 -8.48 10.45
C LEU A 41 -1.43 -9.64 9.76
N ALA A 42 -0.77 -10.28 8.80
CA ALA A 42 -1.34 -11.40 8.06
C ALA A 42 -1.66 -12.60 8.98
N GLU A 43 -0.82 -12.86 9.99
CA GLU A 43 -1.04 -13.92 10.99
C GLU A 43 -2.26 -13.64 11.87
N LYS A 44 -2.52 -12.36 12.20
CA LYS A 44 -3.72 -11.97 12.96
C LYS A 44 -5.00 -12.09 12.12
N LEU A 45 -4.96 -11.68 10.85
CA LEU A 45 -6.13 -11.65 9.97
C LEU A 45 -6.46 -13.00 9.35
N ALA A 46 -5.45 -13.83 9.09
CA ALA A 46 -5.58 -15.16 8.48
C ALA A 46 -4.79 -16.19 9.31
N PRO A 47 -5.32 -16.58 10.50
CA PRO A 47 -4.63 -17.46 11.45
C PRO A 47 -4.45 -18.89 10.92
N ASN A 48 -5.22 -19.30 9.92
CA ASN A 48 -5.09 -20.64 9.29
C ASN A 48 -3.92 -20.71 8.28
N GLY A 49 -3.20 -19.60 8.08
CA GLY A 49 -2.01 -19.57 7.25
C GLY A 49 -2.25 -19.19 5.79
N GLU A 50 -3.44 -18.72 5.41
CA GLU A 50 -3.71 -18.21 4.06
C GLU A 50 -2.84 -16.97 3.80
N ARG A 51 -2.23 -16.90 2.62
CA ARG A 51 -1.37 -15.79 2.20
C ARG A 51 -1.58 -15.51 0.72
N PHE A 52 -1.42 -14.23 0.36
CA PHE A 52 -1.44 -13.85 -1.05
C PHE A 52 -0.15 -14.32 -1.75
N ALA A 53 -0.30 -14.80 -2.97
CA ALA A 53 0.80 -15.22 -3.84
C ALA A 53 1.61 -14.03 -4.39
N SER A 54 1.03 -12.83 -4.38
CA SER A 54 1.68 -11.59 -4.83
C SER A 54 0.96 -10.36 -4.31
N HIS A 55 1.68 -9.25 -4.25
CA HIS A 55 1.18 -7.95 -3.83
C HIS A 55 1.54 -6.88 -4.86
N LEU A 56 0.53 -6.26 -5.47
CA LEU A 56 0.71 -5.19 -6.44
C LEU A 56 0.04 -3.92 -5.91
N SER A 57 0.83 -2.88 -5.68
CA SER A 57 0.36 -1.64 -5.08
C SER A 57 0.57 -0.46 -6.02
N TYR A 58 -0.47 0.28 -6.30
CA TYR A 58 -0.41 1.54 -7.04
C TYR A 58 -0.41 2.70 -6.05
N TYR A 59 0.61 3.53 -6.10
CA TYR A 59 0.81 4.72 -5.25
C TYR A 59 0.36 4.50 -3.80
N PRO A 60 0.93 3.48 -3.10
CA PRO A 60 0.60 3.23 -1.70
C PRO A 60 1.18 4.34 -0.80
N LEU A 61 0.50 4.62 0.30
CA LEU A 61 1.06 5.43 1.38
C LEU A 61 1.73 4.51 2.40
N ALA A 62 3.06 4.43 2.39
CA ALA A 62 3.84 3.62 3.31
C ALA A 62 4.35 4.46 4.50
N MET A 63 3.45 4.91 5.37
CA MET A 63 3.82 5.79 6.47
C MET A 63 4.13 5.07 7.79
N TYR A 64 3.96 3.75 7.85
CA TYR A 64 4.20 2.98 9.06
C TYR A 64 5.47 2.14 8.94
N TRP A 65 6.37 2.25 9.92
CA TRP A 65 7.53 1.38 10.05
C TRP A 65 7.26 0.35 11.14
N PRO A 66 7.08 -0.94 10.79
CA PRO A 66 6.84 -1.98 11.77
C PRO A 66 8.05 -2.23 12.69
N GLU A 67 7.79 -2.51 13.96
CA GLU A 67 8.81 -2.99 14.90
C GLU A 67 9.35 -4.37 14.49
N ASP A 68 8.46 -5.26 14.08
CA ASP A 68 8.80 -6.58 13.55
C ASP A 68 8.82 -6.53 12.02
N MET A 69 10.00 -6.64 11.44
CA MET A 69 10.22 -6.59 10.00
C MET A 69 10.10 -7.96 9.31
N ARG A 70 9.26 -8.86 9.81
CA ARG A 70 8.93 -10.10 9.11
C ARG A 70 7.91 -9.84 7.99
N TRP A 71 8.35 -10.08 6.77
CA TRP A 71 7.53 -9.88 5.57
C TRP A 71 7.38 -11.17 4.78
N SER A 72 6.29 -11.30 4.03
CA SER A 72 6.07 -12.40 3.10
C SER A 72 7.22 -12.50 2.09
N LYS A 73 7.51 -13.73 1.67
CA LYS A 73 8.44 -13.99 0.57
C LYS A 73 7.77 -13.90 -0.81
N ALA A 74 6.45 -13.76 -0.85
CA ALA A 74 5.72 -13.51 -2.08
C ALA A 74 6.22 -12.22 -2.74
N PRO A 75 6.29 -12.17 -4.07
CA PRO A 75 6.75 -10.98 -4.77
C PRO A 75 5.81 -9.79 -4.52
N MET A 76 6.42 -8.63 -4.27
CA MET A 76 5.74 -7.36 -4.07
C MET A 76 6.24 -6.34 -5.10
N LEU A 77 5.31 -5.61 -5.72
CA LEU A 77 5.63 -4.52 -6.64
C LEU A 77 4.83 -3.28 -6.28
N ASN A 78 5.53 -2.16 -6.08
CA ASN A 78 4.93 -0.85 -5.90
C ASN A 78 5.15 0.00 -7.15
N LEU A 79 4.09 0.57 -7.69
CA LEU A 79 4.11 1.49 -8.80
C LEU A 79 3.92 2.91 -8.25
N LEU A 80 4.93 3.77 -8.37
CA LEU A 80 5.05 5.03 -7.65
C LEU A 80 5.03 6.22 -8.61
N GLY A 81 4.39 7.31 -8.19
CA GLY A 81 4.42 8.58 -8.91
C GLY A 81 5.48 9.51 -8.34
N GLY A 82 6.39 10.03 -9.20
CA GLY A 82 7.47 10.93 -8.77
C GLY A 82 6.99 12.34 -8.39
N LYS A 83 5.82 12.74 -8.89
CA LYS A 83 5.13 14.00 -8.56
C LYS A 83 3.89 13.79 -7.69
N ASP A 84 3.77 12.62 -7.07
CA ASP A 84 2.68 12.32 -6.14
C ASP A 84 2.94 13.02 -4.81
N ASP A 85 2.19 14.09 -4.56
CA ASP A 85 2.23 14.85 -3.31
C ASP A 85 1.11 14.47 -2.34
N TYR A 86 0.29 13.46 -2.72
CA TYR A 86 -0.74 12.89 -1.86
C TYR A 86 -0.23 11.66 -1.09
N THR A 87 0.48 10.77 -1.77
CA THR A 87 1.16 9.61 -1.17
C THR A 87 2.64 9.64 -1.56
N PRO A 88 3.48 10.41 -0.84
CA PRO A 88 4.88 10.62 -1.22
C PRO A 88 5.63 9.30 -1.39
N PHE A 89 6.26 9.13 -2.54
CA PHE A 89 6.95 7.88 -2.92
C PHE A 89 8.18 7.60 -2.06
N SER A 90 8.81 8.65 -1.49
CA SER A 90 10.04 8.53 -0.71
C SER A 90 9.90 7.60 0.49
N LEU A 91 8.79 7.67 1.22
CA LEU A 91 8.51 6.77 2.34
C LEU A 91 8.34 5.33 1.85
N THR A 92 7.62 5.12 0.75
CA THR A 92 7.45 3.78 0.18
C THR A 92 8.79 3.18 -0.24
N GLN A 93 9.67 3.94 -0.90
CA GLN A 93 11.01 3.47 -1.27
C GLN A 93 11.86 3.13 -0.06
N LYS A 94 11.83 3.96 1.00
CA LYS A 94 12.54 3.66 2.25
C LYS A 94 12.02 2.35 2.88
N LEU A 95 10.71 2.14 2.91
CA LEU A 95 10.12 0.90 3.43
C LEU A 95 10.46 -0.30 2.54
N THR A 96 10.38 -0.18 1.21
CA THR A 96 10.79 -1.23 0.25
C THR A 96 12.22 -1.68 0.50
N LYS A 97 13.12 -0.72 0.73
CA LYS A 97 14.50 -1.03 1.10
C LYS A 97 14.57 -1.82 2.41
N GLY A 98 13.87 -1.39 3.45
CA GLY A 98 13.82 -2.10 4.74
C GLY A 98 13.24 -3.51 4.61
N ILE A 99 12.20 -3.69 3.80
CA ILE A 99 11.63 -5.01 3.47
C ILE A 99 12.68 -5.90 2.80
N SER A 100 13.40 -5.38 1.82
CA SER A 100 14.42 -6.12 1.09
C SER A 100 15.61 -6.47 1.99
N ASP A 101 16.07 -5.55 2.83
CA ASP A 101 17.14 -5.76 3.80
C ASP A 101 16.78 -6.85 4.83
N SER A 102 15.48 -6.98 5.17
CA SER A 102 14.97 -8.06 6.04
C SER A 102 14.69 -9.36 5.29
N GLY A 103 15.04 -9.42 4.01
CA GLY A 103 14.93 -10.59 3.15
C GLY A 103 13.54 -10.78 2.53
N GLY A 104 12.67 -9.77 2.50
CA GLY A 104 11.46 -9.75 1.70
C GLY A 104 11.75 -9.54 0.21
N ASN A 105 10.77 -9.79 -0.64
CA ASN A 105 10.90 -9.65 -2.09
C ASN A 105 10.03 -8.47 -2.58
N CYS A 106 10.50 -7.25 -2.36
CA CYS A 106 9.79 -6.03 -2.70
C CYS A 106 10.58 -5.17 -3.68
N LYS A 107 9.89 -4.62 -4.69
CA LYS A 107 10.46 -3.73 -5.72
C LYS A 107 9.56 -2.56 -5.99
N ASP A 108 10.16 -1.45 -6.43
CA ASP A 108 9.47 -0.25 -6.85
C ASP A 108 9.75 0.05 -8.32
N ILE A 109 8.74 0.60 -9.00
CA ILE A 109 8.89 1.28 -10.30
C ILE A 109 8.42 2.71 -10.13
N LEU A 110 9.31 3.67 -10.35
CA LEU A 110 9.03 5.10 -10.25
C LEU A 110 8.72 5.69 -11.64
N TYR A 111 7.59 6.34 -11.75
CA TYR A 111 7.19 7.14 -12.89
C TYR A 111 7.38 8.62 -12.53
N GLU A 112 8.51 9.21 -12.94
CA GLU A 112 8.96 10.54 -12.52
C GLU A 112 7.88 11.63 -12.65
N GLU A 113 7.11 11.61 -13.75
CA GLU A 113 6.06 12.59 -14.02
C GLU A 113 4.67 12.19 -13.45
N GLY A 114 4.57 11.04 -12.77
CA GLY A 114 3.31 10.52 -12.22
C GLY A 114 2.82 11.34 -11.04
N LEU A 115 1.57 11.78 -11.11
CA LEU A 115 0.80 12.31 -9.98
C LEU A 115 0.08 11.17 -9.25
N HIS A 116 -0.56 11.48 -8.13
CA HIS A 116 -1.53 10.55 -7.55
C HIS A 116 -2.62 10.20 -8.56
N GLY A 117 -2.90 8.90 -8.75
CA GLY A 117 -3.85 8.47 -9.78
C GLY A 117 -3.32 8.57 -11.21
N PHE A 118 -2.00 8.45 -11.44
CA PHE A 118 -1.38 8.55 -12.77
C PHE A 118 -1.93 7.56 -13.81
N ASP A 119 -2.55 6.48 -13.37
CA ASP A 119 -3.19 5.46 -14.22
C ASP A 119 -4.68 5.75 -14.49
N ALA A 120 -5.25 6.79 -13.89
CA ALA A 120 -6.62 7.22 -14.12
C ALA A 120 -6.81 7.90 -15.49
N VAL A 121 -8.07 8.15 -15.86
CA VAL A 121 -8.44 8.88 -17.08
C VAL A 121 -8.71 10.37 -16.83
N GLN A 122 -8.87 10.75 -15.57
CA GLN A 122 -9.16 12.12 -15.18
C GLN A 122 -7.95 13.03 -15.49
N PRO A 123 -8.22 14.27 -15.95
CA PRO A 123 -7.16 15.25 -16.15
C PRO A 123 -6.54 15.65 -14.81
N LYS A 124 -5.37 16.27 -14.87
CA LYS A 124 -4.73 16.87 -13.70
C LYS A 124 -5.70 17.83 -13.00
N THR A 125 -5.96 17.56 -11.73
CA THR A 125 -6.92 18.32 -10.91
C THR A 125 -6.31 18.57 -9.52
N TYR A 126 -6.53 19.75 -8.98
CA TYR A 126 -6.16 20.08 -7.61
C TYR A 126 -7.34 19.79 -6.67
N TRP A 127 -7.08 19.06 -5.59
CA TRP A 127 -8.05 18.75 -4.55
C TRP A 127 -7.71 19.52 -3.28
N PRO A 128 -8.35 20.68 -3.03
CA PRO A 128 -7.98 21.56 -1.93
C PRO A 128 -8.20 20.97 -0.54
N ASP A 129 -9.20 20.09 -0.39
CA ASP A 129 -9.60 19.51 0.89
C ASP A 129 -8.94 18.15 1.16
N SER A 130 -8.04 17.69 0.27
CA SER A 130 -7.32 16.44 0.50
C SER A 130 -6.30 16.62 1.62
N ILE A 131 -6.19 15.60 2.47
CA ILE A 131 -5.23 15.56 3.58
C ILE A 131 -4.08 14.63 3.20
N ALA A 132 -2.88 15.15 3.14
CA ALA A 132 -1.68 14.40 2.79
C ALA A 132 -0.59 14.54 3.87
N PRO A 133 0.29 13.55 4.03
CA PRO A 133 1.41 13.68 4.94
C PRO A 133 2.38 14.78 4.48
N ASN A 134 2.86 15.56 5.45
CA ASN A 134 3.88 16.58 5.27
C ASN A 134 5.11 16.24 6.13
N THR A 135 5.58 15.01 6.01
CA THR A 135 6.72 14.49 6.76
C THR A 135 7.46 13.43 5.96
N GLU A 136 8.76 13.32 6.19
CA GLU A 136 9.64 12.26 5.69
C GLU A 136 9.91 11.18 6.76
N LYS A 137 9.23 11.27 7.92
CA LYS A 137 9.35 10.33 9.02
C LYS A 137 8.23 9.29 9.00
N PHE A 138 8.54 8.13 9.54
CA PHE A 138 7.57 7.05 9.74
C PHE A 138 6.92 7.14 11.12
N ALA A 139 5.63 6.86 11.18
CA ALA A 139 5.03 6.38 12.42
C ALA A 139 5.50 4.95 12.70
N ARG A 140 5.80 4.63 13.95
CA ARG A 140 6.13 3.28 14.38
C ARG A 140 4.85 2.51 14.68
N ILE A 141 4.84 1.23 14.32
CA ILE A 141 3.75 0.32 14.68
C ILE A 141 4.34 -0.90 15.40
N ASP A 142 3.86 -1.18 16.60
CA ASP A 142 4.29 -2.33 17.38
C ASP A 142 3.49 -3.61 17.06
N LEU A 143 3.81 -4.72 17.73
CA LEU A 143 3.13 -6.02 17.55
C LEU A 143 1.69 -6.04 18.09
N LYS A 144 1.32 -5.10 18.96
CA LYS A 144 -0.06 -4.94 19.45
C LYS A 144 -0.91 -4.17 18.44
N GLY A 145 -0.26 -3.39 17.56
CA GLY A 145 -0.88 -2.48 16.61
C GLY A 145 -0.93 -1.05 17.13
N ASP A 146 -0.23 -0.75 18.23
CA ASP A 146 -0.13 0.60 18.77
C ASP A 146 0.79 1.44 17.88
N ILE A 147 0.33 2.66 17.59
CA ILE A 147 1.01 3.60 16.70
C ILE A 147 1.62 4.73 17.53
N SER A 148 2.86 5.06 17.25
CA SER A 148 3.56 6.21 17.79
C SER A 148 4.32 6.97 16.70
N PHE A 149 4.44 8.28 16.86
CA PHE A 149 5.17 9.15 15.94
C PHE A 149 6.03 10.13 16.72
N GLU A 150 7.32 10.22 16.37
CA GLU A 150 8.24 11.18 16.93
C GLU A 150 8.33 12.42 16.03
N THR A 151 7.88 13.54 16.54
CA THR A 151 7.92 14.85 15.85
C THR A 151 9.37 15.37 15.70
N ASP A 152 9.56 16.47 14.99
CA ASP A 152 10.90 17.04 14.79
C ASP A 152 11.51 17.65 16.06
N ASP A 153 10.66 18.09 16.99
CA ASP A 153 11.04 18.61 18.31
C ASP A 153 11.16 17.51 19.38
N GLY A 154 10.98 16.23 19.00
CA GLY A 154 11.16 15.06 19.90
C GLY A 154 9.92 14.72 20.73
N GLU A 155 8.77 15.36 20.48
CA GLU A 155 7.50 14.95 21.09
C GLU A 155 7.05 13.59 20.54
N ILE A 156 6.63 12.67 21.41
CA ILE A 156 6.04 11.38 20.99
C ILE A 156 4.52 11.48 21.04
N LEU A 157 3.91 11.38 19.86
CA LEU A 157 2.47 11.36 19.68
C LEU A 157 1.96 9.93 19.52
N ALA A 158 0.89 9.58 20.20
CA ALA A 158 0.17 8.33 19.96
C ALA A 158 -0.76 8.48 18.75
N GLY A 159 -1.13 7.35 18.11
CA GLY A 159 -2.06 7.31 16.98
C GLY A 159 -3.20 6.30 17.18
N ASN A 160 -3.49 5.91 18.41
CA ASN A 160 -4.36 4.77 18.71
C ASN A 160 -5.84 5.16 18.81
N THR A 161 -6.14 6.36 19.32
CA THR A 161 -7.50 6.90 19.41
C THR A 161 -7.81 7.87 18.27
N VAL A 162 -9.05 8.27 18.13
CA VAL A 162 -9.46 9.30 17.16
C VAL A 162 -8.82 10.65 17.52
N GLU A 163 -8.83 10.98 18.80
CA GLU A 163 -8.26 12.22 19.35
C GLU A 163 -6.74 12.28 19.11
N ASP A 164 -6.03 11.18 19.28
CA ASP A 164 -4.59 11.08 18.98
C ASP A 164 -4.31 11.32 17.50
N ARG A 165 -5.13 10.72 16.63
CA ARG A 165 -4.97 10.88 15.18
C ARG A 165 -5.22 12.31 14.72
N ILE A 166 -6.21 12.99 15.31
CA ILE A 166 -6.45 14.42 15.02
C ILE A 166 -5.20 15.24 15.38
N LYS A 167 -4.65 15.08 16.59
CA LYS A 167 -3.43 15.77 17.01
C LYS A 167 -2.24 15.44 16.11
N LEU A 168 -2.10 14.18 15.71
CA LEU A 168 -1.05 13.77 14.78
C LEU A 168 -1.22 14.45 13.42
N PHE A 169 -2.43 14.47 12.85
CA PHE A 169 -2.70 15.13 11.58
C PHE A 169 -2.43 16.63 11.63
N GLU A 170 -2.77 17.32 12.70
CA GLU A 170 -2.47 18.73 12.88
C GLU A 170 -0.96 19.03 12.80
N LYS A 171 -0.12 18.09 13.23
CA LYS A 171 1.35 18.23 13.23
C LYS A 171 2.01 17.84 11.91
N VAL A 172 1.51 16.78 11.25
CA VAL A 172 2.24 16.12 10.14
C VAL A 172 1.49 16.09 8.82
N ALA A 173 0.33 16.75 8.72
CA ALA A 173 -0.44 16.79 7.50
C ALA A 173 -0.44 18.17 6.85
N LYS A 174 -0.64 18.19 5.54
CA LYS A 174 -0.96 19.37 4.74
C LYS A 174 -2.29 19.18 4.03
N LEU A 175 -2.93 20.29 3.69
CA LEU A 175 -4.11 20.30 2.83
C LEU A 175 -3.73 20.58 1.38
N GLY A 176 -4.49 19.97 0.50
CA GLY A 176 -4.41 20.18 -0.94
C GLY A 176 -3.31 19.39 -1.63
N THR A 177 -3.72 18.62 -2.64
CA THR A 177 -2.83 17.80 -3.45
C THR A 177 -3.24 17.81 -4.92
N TRP A 178 -2.30 17.47 -5.79
CA TRP A 178 -2.55 17.27 -7.20
C TRP A 178 -2.78 15.80 -7.53
N THR A 179 -3.83 15.53 -8.28
CA THR A 179 -4.13 14.20 -8.79
C THR A 179 -4.35 14.23 -10.29
N GLY A 180 -4.29 13.09 -10.95
CA GLY A 180 -4.69 13.01 -12.34
C GLY A 180 -3.88 12.05 -13.17
N GLY A 181 -4.51 11.55 -14.23
CA GLY A 181 -3.96 10.57 -15.14
C GLY A 181 -2.95 11.14 -16.13
N ASN A 182 -2.07 10.25 -16.57
CA ASN A 182 -1.15 10.46 -17.67
C ASN A 182 -1.20 9.23 -18.58
N TRP A 183 -1.62 9.39 -19.83
CA TRP A 183 -1.83 8.27 -20.75
C TRP A 183 -0.58 7.45 -21.04
N GLU A 184 0.57 8.08 -21.12
CA GLU A 184 1.85 7.39 -21.34
C GLU A 184 2.22 6.55 -20.12
N ILE A 185 2.16 7.15 -18.91
CA ILE A 185 2.45 6.46 -17.65
C ILE A 185 1.44 5.33 -17.45
N ARG A 186 0.14 5.57 -17.67
CA ARG A 186 -0.90 4.54 -17.58
C ARG A 186 -0.58 3.32 -18.44
N ARG A 187 -0.17 3.54 -19.70
CA ARG A 187 0.17 2.44 -20.60
C ARG A 187 1.38 1.66 -20.11
N ARG A 188 2.41 2.35 -19.61
CA ARG A 188 3.62 1.74 -19.04
C ARG A 188 3.29 0.97 -17.77
N ALA A 189 2.57 1.58 -16.84
CA ALA A 189 2.16 0.97 -15.59
C ALA A 189 1.30 -0.29 -15.80
N LYS A 190 0.39 -0.26 -16.78
CA LYS A 190 -0.38 -1.44 -17.17
C LYS A 190 0.52 -2.57 -17.68
N LYS A 191 1.53 -2.25 -18.49
CA LYS A 191 2.49 -3.23 -18.99
C LYS A 191 3.32 -3.82 -17.85
N ASP A 192 3.86 -2.96 -16.96
CA ASP A 192 4.71 -3.38 -15.85
C ASP A 192 3.93 -4.26 -14.86
N ALA A 193 2.67 -3.90 -14.59
CA ALA A 193 1.76 -4.71 -13.78
C ALA A 193 1.46 -6.07 -14.42
N PHE A 194 1.20 -6.10 -15.73
CA PHE A 194 0.95 -7.34 -16.47
C PHE A 194 2.18 -8.25 -16.45
N ASP A 195 3.36 -7.69 -16.75
CA ASP A 195 4.63 -8.42 -16.72
C ASP A 195 4.96 -8.98 -15.33
N PHE A 196 4.55 -8.26 -14.26
CA PHE A 196 4.69 -8.74 -12.89
C PHE A 196 3.75 -9.91 -12.60
N ILE A 197 2.46 -9.78 -12.93
CA ILE A 197 1.44 -10.81 -12.65
C ILE A 197 1.70 -12.07 -13.48
N SER A 198 2.08 -11.93 -14.75
CA SER A 198 2.34 -13.08 -15.64
C SER A 198 3.41 -14.00 -15.08
N LYS A 199 4.47 -13.46 -14.47
CA LYS A 199 5.56 -14.26 -13.84
C LYS A 199 5.12 -15.07 -12.62
N ILE A 200 3.94 -14.79 -12.08
CA ILE A 200 3.40 -15.48 -10.91
C ILE A 200 2.44 -16.60 -11.35
N LEU A 201 1.81 -16.41 -12.52
CA LEU A 201 0.88 -17.37 -13.08
C LEU A 201 1.59 -18.53 -13.78
N ASP A 202 2.79 -18.29 -14.31
CA ASP A 202 3.68 -19.33 -14.87
C ASP A 202 4.26 -20.23 -13.76
#